data_7269535c8905d72dffc9d84c45443484
#
_entry.id   7269535c8905d72dffc9d84c45443484
#
_cell.length_a   1.000
_cell.length_b   1.000
_cell.length_c   1.000
_cell.angle_alpha   90.00
_cell.angle_beta   90.00
_cell.angle_gamma   90.00
#
_symmetry.space_group_name_H-M   'P 1'
#
loop_
_entity.id
_entity.type
_entity.pdbx_description
1 polymer ?
#
loop_
_entity_poly.entity_id
_entity_poly.type
_entity_poly.pdbx_seq_one_letter_code
_entity_poly.pdbx_strand_id
1 'polypeptide(L)'
;MALQIIRNDITKVSTSTPAFAQDMKRLSVRRAVAEDLNRIMYIYSSAQEFMIASGNPTQWGHFYPDEDLIRDDIEKAICFLAYENNEIHGVAALCEGDEPSYQYIENGEWLNNDKYVTVHRIAGDGAVHGVFDCIIDYCKGKYDNIRIDTHNDNKVMQHLIEKSGFQKCGTIYVFDGTPRIAYQWTEDRNGSSVRR
;
A
#
# COMPACT_ATOMS: atom_id res chain seq x y z
N MET A 1 -2.27 67.28 43.02
CA MET A 1 -2.56 68.21 41.93
C MET A 1 -1.96 67.64 40.68
N ALA A 2 -2.77 67.47 39.68
CA ALA A 2 -2.52 67.08 38.29
C ALA A 2 -1.69 65.78 38.03
N LEU A 3 -2.43 64.67 37.86
CA LEU A 3 -2.00 63.49 37.13
C LEU A 3 -1.98 63.74 35.63
N GLN A 4 -0.87 63.44 34.98
CA GLN A 4 -0.77 63.47 33.52
C GLN A 4 -0.63 62.05 33.00
N ILE A 5 -1.62 61.61 32.24
CA ILE A 5 -1.74 60.30 31.66
C ILE A 5 -0.81 60.22 30.43
N ILE A 6 0.15 59.29 30.44
CA ILE A 6 0.95 58.97 29.27
C ILE A 6 0.35 57.71 28.66
N ARG A 7 -0.23 57.87 27.46
CA ARG A 7 -0.64 56.74 26.58
C ARG A 7 0.60 56.06 26.01
N ASN A 8 0.83 54.81 26.37
CA ASN A 8 1.81 53.99 25.69
C ASN A 8 1.15 53.28 24.49
N ASP A 9 1.62 53.64 23.31
CA ASP A 9 1.35 52.91 22.07
C ASP A 9 1.99 51.54 22.16
N ILE A 10 1.16 50.51 22.19
CA ILE A 10 1.59 49.12 22.05
C ILE A 10 1.72 48.83 20.58
N THR A 11 2.91 48.96 20.03
CA THR A 11 3.29 48.44 18.72
C THR A 11 3.05 46.93 18.69
N LYS A 12 2.17 46.50 17.77
CA LYS A 12 1.92 45.10 17.46
C LYS A 12 3.22 44.46 16.98
N VAL A 13 3.85 43.67 17.84
CA VAL A 13 4.89 42.72 17.43
C VAL A 13 4.18 41.56 16.77
N SER A 14 4.24 41.54 15.45
CA SER A 14 3.84 40.36 14.66
C SER A 14 4.84 39.24 14.95
N THR A 15 4.47 38.33 15.82
CA THR A 15 5.16 37.05 15.98
C THR A 15 4.81 36.18 14.77
N SER A 16 5.58 36.32 13.71
CA SER A 16 5.63 35.28 12.67
C SER A 16 6.26 34.03 13.31
N THR A 17 5.43 33.10 13.70
CA THR A 17 5.85 31.73 14.01
C THR A 17 6.53 31.19 12.76
N PRO A 18 7.83 30.81 12.80
CA PRO A 18 8.41 30.13 11.68
C PRO A 18 7.64 28.83 11.52
N ALA A 19 7.03 28.67 10.36
CA ALA A 19 6.50 27.38 9.92
C ALA A 19 7.68 26.42 9.81
N PHE A 20 7.97 25.70 10.90
CA PHE A 20 8.60 24.40 10.80
C PHE A 20 7.55 23.50 10.15
N ALA A 21 7.46 23.55 8.82
CA ALA A 21 7.01 22.41 8.06
C ALA A 21 7.97 21.28 8.46
N GLN A 22 7.52 20.42 9.36
CA GLN A 22 8.12 19.12 9.51
C GLN A 22 8.10 18.54 8.11
N ASP A 23 9.28 18.42 7.53
CA ASP A 23 9.51 17.64 6.32
C ASP A 23 9.12 16.21 6.68
N MET A 24 7.81 15.90 6.54
CA MET A 24 7.31 14.57 6.77
C MET A 24 7.99 13.71 5.71
N LYS A 25 9.00 12.97 6.14
CA LYS A 25 9.68 11.96 5.35
C LYS A 25 8.62 11.15 4.62
N ARG A 26 8.56 11.33 3.30
CA ARG A 26 7.53 10.71 2.48
C ARG A 26 8.15 9.57 1.70
N LEU A 27 7.62 8.37 1.93
CA LEU A 27 7.97 7.22 1.11
C LEU A 27 7.71 7.52 -0.37
N SER A 28 8.57 7.01 -1.21
CA SER A 28 8.46 7.06 -2.67
C SER A 28 8.49 5.64 -3.24
N VAL A 29 8.02 5.47 -4.48
CA VAL A 29 7.99 4.15 -5.13
C VAL A 29 8.89 4.14 -6.36
N ARG A 30 9.70 3.08 -6.50
CA ARG A 30 10.49 2.79 -7.71
C ARG A 30 10.43 1.31 -8.05
N ARG A 31 10.82 0.98 -9.27
CA ARG A 31 11.08 -0.42 -9.63
C ARG A 31 12.32 -0.95 -8.94
N ALA A 32 12.29 -2.23 -8.62
CA ALA A 32 13.46 -2.97 -8.12
C ALA A 32 14.48 -3.19 -9.24
N VAL A 33 15.73 -3.32 -8.82
CA VAL A 33 16.85 -3.78 -9.65
C VAL A 33 17.51 -4.98 -8.99
N ALA A 34 18.36 -5.71 -9.71
CA ALA A 34 18.96 -6.95 -9.22
C ALA A 34 19.73 -6.77 -7.90
N GLU A 35 20.34 -5.61 -7.70
CA GLU A 35 21.11 -5.26 -6.49
C GLU A 35 20.23 -5.15 -5.24
N ASP A 36 18.92 -4.94 -5.38
CA ASP A 36 17.98 -4.83 -4.28
C ASP A 36 17.59 -6.20 -3.67
N LEU A 37 17.87 -7.29 -4.37
CA LEU A 37 17.37 -8.63 -4.04
C LEU A 37 17.58 -9.01 -2.58
N ASN A 38 18.78 -8.84 -2.04
CA ASN A 38 19.09 -9.19 -0.66
C ASN A 38 18.22 -8.41 0.34
N ARG A 39 17.97 -7.13 0.08
CA ARG A 39 17.12 -6.31 0.93
C ARG A 39 15.64 -6.72 0.81
N ILE A 40 15.19 -7.06 -0.38
CA ILE A 40 13.83 -7.58 -0.62
C ILE A 40 13.60 -8.86 0.15
N MET A 41 14.51 -9.82 0.08
CA MET A 41 14.41 -11.10 0.79
C MET A 41 14.38 -10.90 2.31
N TYR A 42 15.16 -9.93 2.84
CA TYR A 42 15.09 -9.56 4.24
C TYR A 42 13.70 -9.03 4.64
N ILE A 43 13.10 -8.18 3.81
CA ILE A 43 11.74 -7.64 4.06
C ILE A 43 10.72 -8.79 4.09
N TYR A 44 10.79 -9.72 3.14
CA TYR A 44 9.88 -10.86 3.12
C TYR A 44 10.05 -11.78 4.33
N SER A 45 11.29 -12.07 4.75
CA SER A 45 11.56 -12.84 5.96
C SER A 45 10.96 -12.19 7.20
N SER A 46 11.15 -10.87 7.37
CA SER A 46 10.55 -10.12 8.48
C SER A 46 9.02 -10.14 8.45
N ALA A 47 8.43 -10.03 7.25
CA ALA A 47 6.98 -10.08 7.08
C ALA A 47 6.40 -11.48 7.38
N GLN A 48 7.11 -12.55 6.99
CA GLN A 48 6.73 -13.94 7.31
C GLN A 48 6.70 -14.16 8.82
N GLU A 49 7.75 -13.73 9.53
CA GLU A 49 7.81 -13.82 11.00
C GLU A 49 6.66 -13.04 11.66
N PHE A 50 6.40 -11.83 11.19
CA PHE A 50 5.28 -11.03 11.69
C PHE A 50 3.92 -11.70 11.42
N MET A 51 3.70 -12.25 10.23
CA MET A 51 2.46 -12.95 9.89
C MET A 51 2.23 -14.15 10.79
N ILE A 52 3.25 -14.97 11.03
CA ILE A 52 3.17 -16.12 11.93
C ILE A 52 2.83 -15.67 13.34
N ALA A 53 3.53 -14.67 13.87
CA ALA A 53 3.31 -14.15 15.21
C ALA A 53 1.93 -13.48 15.39
N SER A 54 1.36 -12.93 14.31
CA SER A 54 0.04 -12.27 14.31
C SER A 54 -1.14 -13.20 14.02
N GLY A 55 -0.93 -14.53 13.96
CA GLY A 55 -2.00 -15.51 13.79
C GLY A 55 -2.35 -15.86 12.33
N ASN A 56 -1.45 -15.56 11.38
CA ASN A 56 -1.58 -15.93 9.97
C ASN A 56 -0.38 -16.78 9.50
N PRO A 57 -0.16 -17.98 10.07
CA PRO A 57 1.04 -18.77 9.79
C PRO A 57 1.04 -19.48 8.44
N THR A 58 -0.14 -19.59 7.78
CA THR A 58 -0.31 -20.49 6.61
C THR A 58 -0.29 -19.77 5.28
N GLN A 59 -0.52 -18.45 5.22
CA GLN A 59 -0.63 -17.72 3.96
C GLN A 59 0.69 -17.76 3.16
N TRP A 60 1.83 -17.54 3.83
CA TRP A 60 3.16 -17.57 3.22
C TRP A 60 4.07 -18.64 3.85
N GLY A 61 3.80 -19.03 5.10
CA GLY A 61 4.69 -19.89 5.87
C GLY A 61 6.08 -19.28 5.98
N HIS A 62 7.11 -20.13 5.84
CA HIS A 62 8.52 -19.72 5.88
C HIS A 62 9.19 -19.68 4.50
N PHE A 63 8.47 -20.06 3.42
CA PHE A 63 9.10 -20.35 2.13
C PHE A 63 8.57 -19.48 0.98
N TYR A 64 7.43 -18.82 1.14
CA TYR A 64 6.85 -17.98 0.09
C TYR A 64 6.89 -16.52 0.49
N PRO A 65 7.26 -15.60 -0.42
CA PRO A 65 7.85 -15.90 -1.74
C PRO A 65 9.31 -16.35 -1.61
N ASP A 66 9.75 -17.23 -2.49
CA ASP A 66 11.14 -17.65 -2.59
C ASP A 66 11.98 -16.69 -3.44
N GLU A 67 13.30 -16.89 -3.42
CA GLU A 67 14.25 -16.04 -4.12
C GLU A 67 14.10 -16.10 -5.63
N ASP A 68 13.82 -17.28 -6.19
CA ASP A 68 13.69 -17.46 -7.64
C ASP A 68 12.47 -16.69 -8.18
N LEU A 69 11.36 -16.72 -7.46
CA LEU A 69 10.18 -15.93 -7.79
C LEU A 69 10.49 -14.42 -7.77
N ILE A 70 11.25 -13.95 -6.78
CA ILE A 70 11.58 -12.53 -6.69
C ILE A 70 12.57 -12.10 -7.78
N ARG A 71 13.50 -12.94 -8.16
CA ARG A 71 14.37 -12.70 -9.33
C ARG A 71 13.55 -12.56 -10.61
N ASP A 72 12.61 -13.46 -10.83
CA ASP A 72 11.70 -13.43 -11.98
C ASP A 72 10.83 -12.14 -11.99
N ASP A 73 10.30 -11.74 -10.81
CA ASP A 73 9.56 -10.46 -10.67
C ASP A 73 10.42 -9.22 -11.01
N ILE A 74 11.70 -9.24 -10.63
CA ILE A 74 12.65 -8.17 -10.96
C ILE A 74 12.93 -8.15 -12.47
N GLU A 75 13.22 -9.30 -13.06
CA GLU A 75 13.49 -9.45 -14.51
C GLU A 75 12.29 -9.02 -15.35
N LYS A 76 11.08 -9.34 -14.92
CA LYS A 76 9.82 -8.91 -15.54
C LYS A 76 9.46 -7.44 -15.28
N ALA A 77 10.25 -6.74 -14.47
CA ALA A 77 10.05 -5.35 -14.08
C ALA A 77 8.67 -5.09 -13.39
N ILE A 78 8.13 -6.10 -12.71
CA ILE A 78 6.89 -6.02 -11.92
C ILE A 78 7.13 -5.87 -10.42
N CYS A 79 8.37 -6.00 -9.93
CA CYS A 79 8.75 -5.75 -8.55
C CYS A 79 8.95 -4.26 -8.27
N PHE A 80 8.22 -3.72 -7.29
CA PHE A 80 8.26 -2.31 -6.89
C PHE A 80 8.58 -2.17 -5.42
N LEU A 81 9.32 -1.11 -5.08
CA LEU A 81 9.85 -0.85 -3.75
C LEU A 81 9.35 0.47 -3.22
N ALA A 82 8.91 0.48 -1.96
CA ALA A 82 8.69 1.70 -1.19
C ALA A 82 9.99 2.03 -0.43
N TYR A 83 10.48 3.26 -0.59
CA TYR A 83 11.76 3.69 -0.04
C TYR A 83 11.73 5.16 0.44
N GLU A 84 12.59 5.49 1.39
CA GLU A 84 12.95 6.87 1.74
C GLU A 84 14.45 6.97 2.01
N ASN A 85 15.09 8.10 1.66
CA ASN A 85 16.52 8.35 1.89
C ASN A 85 17.44 7.20 1.41
N ASN A 86 17.11 6.56 0.27
CA ASN A 86 17.77 5.37 -0.28
C ASN A 86 17.64 4.10 0.57
N GLU A 87 16.86 4.10 1.64
CA GLU A 87 16.53 2.90 2.41
C GLU A 87 15.21 2.30 1.92
N ILE A 88 15.21 1.00 1.66
CA ILE A 88 14.03 0.27 1.19
C ILE A 88 13.31 -0.28 2.41
N HIS A 89 12.01 0.03 2.51
CA HIS A 89 11.14 -0.35 3.62
C HIS A 89 9.98 -1.25 3.21
N GLY A 90 9.70 -1.35 1.92
CA GLY A 90 8.60 -2.15 1.44
C GLY A 90 8.78 -2.64 0.02
N VAL A 91 8.02 -3.66 -0.32
CA VAL A 91 8.04 -4.33 -1.62
C VAL A 91 6.63 -4.78 -1.99
N ALA A 92 6.32 -4.78 -3.30
CA ALA A 92 5.13 -5.40 -3.87
C ALA A 92 5.40 -5.82 -5.31
N ALA A 93 4.66 -6.81 -5.81
CA ALA A 93 4.58 -7.09 -7.23
C ALA A 93 3.30 -6.47 -7.81
N LEU A 94 3.44 -5.73 -8.92
CA LEU A 94 2.34 -5.11 -9.66
C LEU A 94 2.20 -5.82 -10.99
N CYS A 95 1.18 -6.66 -11.10
CA CYS A 95 0.95 -7.52 -12.27
C CYS A 95 -0.20 -6.95 -13.11
N GLU A 96 0.10 -6.50 -14.32
CA GLU A 96 -0.90 -6.10 -15.30
C GLU A 96 -1.40 -7.32 -16.08
N GLY A 97 -2.69 -7.31 -16.42
CA GLY A 97 -3.31 -8.37 -17.19
C GLY A 97 -4.13 -9.34 -16.34
N ASP A 98 -4.60 -10.40 -17.00
CA ASP A 98 -5.51 -11.36 -16.38
C ASP A 98 -4.75 -12.24 -15.37
N GLU A 99 -5.19 -12.20 -14.11
CA GLU A 99 -4.74 -13.11 -13.07
C GLU A 99 -5.56 -14.40 -13.13
N PRO A 100 -4.94 -15.56 -13.39
CA PRO A 100 -5.71 -16.83 -13.56
C PRO A 100 -6.58 -17.18 -12.36
N SER A 101 -6.13 -16.92 -11.13
CA SER A 101 -6.90 -17.18 -9.91
C SER A 101 -8.11 -16.25 -9.74
N TYR A 102 -8.19 -15.17 -10.51
CA TYR A 102 -9.29 -14.19 -10.45
C TYR A 102 -10.40 -14.42 -11.48
N GLN A 103 -10.26 -15.44 -12.33
CA GLN A 103 -11.27 -15.79 -13.33
C GLN A 103 -12.55 -16.37 -12.71
N TYR A 104 -12.42 -17.01 -11.56
CA TYR A 104 -13.54 -17.58 -10.82
C TYR A 104 -13.65 -16.93 -9.43
N ILE A 105 -14.82 -16.44 -9.08
CA ILE A 105 -15.11 -15.81 -7.80
C ILE A 105 -16.43 -16.38 -7.24
N GLU A 106 -16.43 -16.74 -5.97
CA GLU A 106 -17.60 -17.26 -5.24
C GLU A 106 -18.10 -16.24 -4.21
N ASN A 107 -19.37 -16.37 -3.86
CA ASN A 107 -20.04 -15.58 -2.84
C ASN A 107 -19.98 -14.07 -3.10
N GLY A 108 -19.99 -13.69 -4.38
CA GLY A 108 -19.97 -12.31 -4.80
C GLY A 108 -19.52 -12.17 -6.25
N GLU A 109 -19.13 -10.97 -6.65
CA GLU A 109 -18.73 -10.64 -8.00
C GLU A 109 -17.71 -9.49 -8.00
N TRP A 110 -16.90 -9.38 -9.05
CA TRP A 110 -16.06 -8.23 -9.29
C TRP A 110 -16.91 -6.98 -9.59
N LEU A 111 -16.45 -5.79 -9.21
CA LEU A 111 -17.15 -4.53 -9.43
C LEU A 111 -17.35 -4.24 -10.94
N ASN A 112 -16.40 -4.67 -11.75
CA ASN A 112 -16.43 -4.58 -13.21
C ASN A 112 -15.44 -5.59 -13.83
N ASN A 113 -15.43 -5.68 -15.15
CA ASN A 113 -14.50 -6.51 -15.94
C ASN A 113 -13.49 -5.67 -16.76
N ASP A 114 -13.28 -4.44 -16.38
CA ASP A 114 -12.28 -3.58 -17.01
C ASP A 114 -10.87 -4.09 -16.72
N LYS A 115 -9.90 -3.62 -17.53
CA LYS A 115 -8.48 -3.91 -17.28
C LYS A 115 -8.08 -3.45 -15.89
N TYR A 116 -7.30 -4.25 -15.20
CA TYR A 116 -6.86 -4.01 -13.83
C TYR A 116 -5.38 -4.32 -13.64
N VAL A 117 -4.81 -3.80 -12.57
CA VAL A 117 -3.55 -4.25 -12.02
C VAL A 117 -3.82 -5.08 -10.77
N THR A 118 -3.10 -6.18 -10.60
CA THR A 118 -3.13 -6.96 -9.36
C THR A 118 -1.93 -6.59 -8.50
N VAL A 119 -2.19 -6.31 -7.21
CA VAL A 119 -1.15 -6.09 -6.21
C VAL A 119 -0.90 -7.39 -5.47
N HIS A 120 0.26 -7.99 -5.72
CA HIS A 120 0.69 -9.23 -5.07
C HIS A 120 1.86 -9.00 -4.12
N ARG A 121 2.02 -9.87 -3.14
CA ARG A 121 3.21 -10.00 -2.28
C ARG A 121 3.64 -8.69 -1.61
N ILE A 122 2.66 -7.84 -1.24
CA ILE A 122 2.97 -6.59 -0.55
C ILE A 122 3.47 -6.86 0.87
N ALA A 123 4.63 -6.30 1.21
CA ALA A 123 5.28 -6.45 2.49
C ALA A 123 6.03 -5.19 2.91
N GLY A 124 6.21 -5.01 4.21
CA GLY A 124 7.06 -3.99 4.81
C GLY A 124 7.95 -4.57 5.89
N ASP A 125 9.06 -3.91 6.22
CA ASP A 125 10.00 -4.31 7.26
C ASP A 125 9.57 -3.93 8.69
N GLY A 126 8.46 -3.21 8.81
CA GLY A 126 7.96 -2.72 10.09
C GLY A 126 8.73 -1.52 10.69
N ALA A 127 9.81 -1.07 10.06
CA ALA A 127 10.61 0.05 10.55
C ALA A 127 9.93 1.42 10.35
N VAL A 128 9.10 1.54 9.33
CA VAL A 128 8.34 2.76 9.02
C VAL A 128 6.87 2.46 8.79
N HIS A 129 6.03 3.46 9.04
CA HIS A 129 4.60 3.37 8.75
C HIS A 129 4.29 3.85 7.32
N GLY A 130 3.13 3.40 6.78
CA GLY A 130 2.60 3.91 5.52
C GLY A 130 3.15 3.23 4.27
N VAL A 131 3.88 2.12 4.38
CA VAL A 131 4.36 1.33 3.22
C VAL A 131 3.20 0.91 2.32
N PHE A 132 2.15 0.32 2.91
CA PHE A 132 0.96 -0.09 2.17
C PHE A 132 0.30 1.09 1.46
N ASP A 133 0.03 2.17 2.21
CA ASP A 133 -0.61 3.37 1.66
C ASP A 133 0.21 3.96 0.51
N CYS A 134 1.54 4.04 0.65
CA CYS A 134 2.44 4.54 -0.39
C CYS A 134 2.36 3.73 -1.70
N ILE A 135 2.36 2.39 -1.61
CA ILE A 135 2.26 1.51 -2.78
C ILE A 135 0.87 1.62 -3.42
N ILE A 136 -0.20 1.63 -2.62
CA ILE A 136 -1.56 1.76 -3.13
C ILE A 136 -1.81 3.13 -3.76
N ASP A 137 -1.33 4.21 -3.17
CA ASP A 137 -1.43 5.56 -3.75
C ASP A 137 -0.68 5.65 -5.09
N TYR A 138 0.50 5.01 -5.18
CA TYR A 138 1.22 4.90 -6.44
C TYR A 138 0.40 4.15 -7.50
N CYS A 139 -0.26 3.04 -7.12
CA CYS A 139 -1.14 2.30 -8.02
C CYS A 139 -2.34 3.15 -8.47
N LYS A 140 -3.02 3.82 -7.54
CA LYS A 140 -4.17 4.70 -7.82
C LYS A 140 -3.80 5.88 -8.73
N GLY A 141 -2.57 6.35 -8.67
CA GLY A 141 -2.06 7.38 -9.58
C GLY A 141 -1.81 6.90 -11.01
N LYS A 142 -1.88 5.57 -11.28
CA LYS A 142 -1.56 4.97 -12.58
C LYS A 142 -2.66 4.11 -13.18
N TYR A 143 -3.52 3.54 -12.35
CA TYR A 143 -4.51 2.55 -12.74
C TYR A 143 -5.88 2.94 -12.20
N ASP A 144 -6.87 2.85 -13.05
CA ASP A 144 -8.27 3.13 -12.71
C ASP A 144 -8.96 1.95 -12.01
N ASN A 145 -8.29 0.78 -12.00
CA ASN A 145 -8.85 -0.46 -11.50
C ASN A 145 -7.75 -1.32 -10.89
N ILE A 146 -7.91 -1.67 -9.62
CA ILE A 146 -6.91 -2.41 -8.83
C ILE A 146 -7.60 -3.57 -8.14
N ARG A 147 -7.02 -4.76 -8.23
CA ARG A 147 -7.47 -5.94 -7.49
C ARG A 147 -6.39 -6.40 -6.52
N ILE A 148 -6.80 -6.93 -5.39
CA ILE A 148 -5.92 -7.48 -4.35
C ILE A 148 -6.68 -8.57 -3.60
N ASP A 149 -5.97 -9.56 -3.11
CA ASP A 149 -6.53 -10.60 -2.25
C ASP A 149 -5.70 -10.79 -0.98
N THR A 150 -6.31 -11.39 0.03
CA THR A 150 -5.61 -11.77 1.25
C THR A 150 -6.28 -12.97 1.94
N HIS A 151 -5.51 -13.65 2.80
CA HIS A 151 -6.02 -14.76 3.59
C HIS A 151 -7.03 -14.28 4.66
N ASN A 152 -7.99 -15.15 5.00
CA ASN A 152 -8.97 -14.82 6.04
C ASN A 152 -8.34 -14.51 7.41
N ASP A 153 -7.20 -15.09 7.72
CA ASP A 153 -6.51 -14.86 8.99
C ASP A 153 -5.62 -13.61 9.00
N ASN A 154 -5.36 -13.02 7.84
CA ASN A 154 -4.58 -11.77 7.73
C ASN A 154 -5.43 -10.54 8.05
N LYS A 155 -5.77 -10.36 9.32
CA LYS A 155 -6.64 -9.24 9.76
C LYS A 155 -6.00 -7.88 9.57
N VAL A 156 -4.68 -7.80 9.66
CA VAL A 156 -3.93 -6.56 9.42
C VAL A 156 -4.11 -6.12 7.97
N MET A 157 -3.89 -7.03 7.02
CA MET A 157 -4.03 -6.72 5.60
C MET A 157 -5.49 -6.40 5.22
N GLN A 158 -6.46 -7.16 5.73
CA GLN A 158 -7.89 -6.85 5.52
C GLN A 158 -8.21 -5.42 5.94
N HIS A 159 -7.78 -5.01 7.14
CA HIS A 159 -7.99 -3.65 7.63
C HIS A 159 -7.33 -2.59 6.74
N LEU A 160 -6.09 -2.79 6.30
CA LEU A 160 -5.38 -1.85 5.42
C LEU A 160 -6.06 -1.71 4.05
N ILE A 161 -6.48 -2.83 3.45
CA ILE A 161 -7.19 -2.86 2.18
C ILE A 161 -8.51 -2.08 2.28
N GLU A 162 -9.33 -2.38 3.28
CA GLU A 162 -10.64 -1.75 3.49
C GLU A 162 -10.51 -0.25 3.80
N LYS A 163 -9.55 0.12 4.68
CA LYS A 163 -9.23 1.53 4.98
C LYS A 163 -8.83 2.31 3.74
N SER A 164 -8.18 1.67 2.78
CA SER A 164 -7.78 2.29 1.51
C SER A 164 -8.91 2.36 0.47
N GLY A 165 -10.15 2.04 0.85
CA GLY A 165 -11.34 2.21 0.04
C GLY A 165 -11.61 1.08 -0.95
N PHE A 166 -10.94 -0.06 -0.82
CA PHE A 166 -11.29 -1.25 -1.57
C PHE A 166 -12.60 -1.85 -1.08
N GLN A 167 -13.37 -2.41 -1.99
CA GLN A 167 -14.60 -3.14 -1.69
C GLN A 167 -14.34 -4.63 -1.73
N LYS A 168 -14.88 -5.35 -0.76
CA LYS A 168 -14.88 -6.81 -0.75
C LYS A 168 -15.79 -7.34 -1.86
N CYS A 169 -15.24 -8.20 -2.71
CA CYS A 169 -15.92 -8.72 -3.89
C CYS A 169 -16.41 -10.16 -3.74
N GLY A 170 -15.70 -10.97 -2.96
CA GLY A 170 -16.06 -12.39 -2.80
C GLY A 170 -14.87 -13.23 -2.36
N THR A 171 -14.87 -14.49 -2.77
CA THR A 171 -13.81 -15.47 -2.49
C THR A 171 -13.21 -15.98 -3.79
N ILE A 172 -11.90 -15.94 -3.91
CA ILE A 172 -11.14 -16.58 -5.00
C ILE A 172 -10.31 -17.74 -4.44
N TYR A 173 -9.77 -18.57 -5.32
CA TYR A 173 -8.93 -19.69 -4.95
C TYR A 173 -7.59 -19.57 -5.66
N VAL A 174 -6.50 -19.50 -4.87
CA VAL A 174 -5.16 -19.45 -5.42
C VAL A 174 -4.71 -20.83 -5.91
N PHE A 175 -3.55 -20.91 -6.53
CA PHE A 175 -3.04 -22.08 -7.23
C PHE A 175 -3.12 -23.41 -6.43
N ASP A 176 -2.91 -23.37 -5.12
CA ASP A 176 -2.97 -24.54 -4.22
C ASP A 176 -4.41 -24.86 -3.73
N GLY A 177 -5.42 -24.16 -4.24
CA GLY A 177 -6.81 -24.30 -3.83
C GLY A 177 -7.17 -23.57 -2.53
N THR A 178 -6.23 -22.82 -1.94
CA THR A 178 -6.50 -22.07 -0.71
C THR A 178 -7.40 -20.86 -0.98
N PRO A 179 -8.49 -20.67 -0.20
CA PRO A 179 -9.39 -19.53 -0.40
C PRO A 179 -8.72 -18.22 0.03
N ARG A 180 -9.04 -17.15 -0.69
CA ARG A 180 -8.66 -15.76 -0.38
C ARG A 180 -9.88 -14.86 -0.45
N ILE A 181 -9.89 -13.85 0.38
CA ILE A 181 -10.86 -12.75 0.28
C ILE A 181 -10.38 -11.83 -0.84
N ALA A 182 -11.22 -11.65 -1.84
CA ALA A 182 -10.96 -10.80 -3.00
C ALA A 182 -11.50 -9.39 -2.78
N TYR A 183 -10.72 -8.39 -3.17
CA TYR A 183 -11.06 -6.97 -3.08
C TYR A 183 -10.75 -6.26 -4.39
N GLN A 184 -11.54 -5.24 -4.69
CA GLN A 184 -11.34 -4.38 -5.85
C GLN A 184 -11.54 -2.91 -5.48
N TRP A 185 -10.70 -2.06 -6.03
CA TRP A 185 -10.87 -0.61 -6.04
C TRP A 185 -10.99 -0.14 -7.48
N THR A 186 -11.92 0.78 -7.72
CA THR A 186 -12.10 1.44 -9.02
C THR A 186 -12.12 2.95 -8.82
N GLU A 187 -11.53 3.69 -9.76
CA GLU A 187 -11.71 5.13 -9.79
C GLU A 187 -13.17 5.46 -10.12
N ASP A 188 -13.81 6.27 -9.28
CA ASP A 188 -15.17 6.77 -9.53
C ASP A 188 -15.19 7.74 -10.72
N ARG A 189 -15.32 7.22 -11.95
CA ARG A 189 -15.49 8.05 -13.15
C ARG A 189 -16.86 8.70 -13.25
N ASN A 190 -17.80 8.41 -12.36
CA ASN A 190 -19.19 8.91 -12.35
C ASN A 190 -19.43 10.08 -11.40
N GLY A 191 -18.38 10.76 -10.92
CA GLY A 191 -18.52 12.06 -10.29
C GLY A 191 -18.89 13.14 -11.31
N SER A 192 -20.03 13.01 -12.00
CA SER A 192 -20.64 14.09 -12.72
C SER A 192 -20.85 15.27 -11.77
N SER A 193 -19.99 16.25 -11.86
CA SER A 193 -20.15 17.55 -11.22
C SER A 193 -21.48 18.17 -11.66
N VAL A 194 -22.52 17.91 -10.93
CA VAL A 194 -23.69 18.81 -10.93
C VAL A 194 -23.28 20.01 -10.08
N ARG A 195 -22.54 20.93 -10.70
CA ARG A 195 -22.46 22.30 -10.20
C ARG A 195 -23.82 22.93 -10.52
N ARG A 196 -24.60 23.12 -9.48
CA ARG A 196 -25.71 24.11 -9.49
C ARG A 196 -25.20 25.41 -8.92
#